data_4093e9a27ce689683c6491c7646405ea
#
_entry.id   4093e9a27ce689683c6491c7646405ea
#
_cell.length_a   1.000
_cell.length_b   1.000
_cell.length_c   1.000
_cell.angle_alpha   90.00
_cell.angle_beta   90.00
_cell.angle_gamma   90.00
#
_symmetry.space_group_name_H-M   'P 1'
#
loop_
_entity.id
_entity.type
_entity.pdbx_description
1 polymer ?
#
loop_
_entity_poly.entity_id
_entity_poly.type
_entity_poly.pdbx_seq_one_letter_code
_entity_poly.pdbx_strand_id
1 'polypeptide(L)'
;LSLPSAHPQLPQSRRLAFAMLLIPAIDLKDGKCVRLRQGDMAEATVFSDDPVAMARHWAAQGARRLHLVDLNGARSGRPVNEAVIKRMIAAVGDEIPVQLGGGIRDLDTIERYLDDGISYVVIGTAAVKNPGFLHDACYAFPGHIIVGLDARDGKVATDGWSKMTGHDVVDLARKFEDYGVEAIIYTDIGRDGMMTGVNIEATVRLARAIKAPVIASGGLASIADIEALAKHEGDGIIGAIAGRALYEGTIDFKDAQKAAGTA
;
A
#
# COMPACT_ATOMS: atom_id res chain seq x y z
N LEU A 1 51.22 12.62 -1.56
CA LEU A 1 50.73 11.31 -2.04
C LEU A 1 49.28 11.15 -1.55
N SER A 2 48.34 11.58 -2.42
CA SER A 2 46.89 11.47 -2.16
C SER A 2 46.40 10.11 -2.67
N LEU A 3 45.80 9.31 -1.80
CA LEU A 3 45.13 8.07 -2.16
C LEU A 3 43.73 8.38 -2.73
N PRO A 4 43.31 7.80 -3.83
CA PRO A 4 41.95 7.94 -4.34
C PRO A 4 40.98 7.11 -3.51
N SER A 5 39.93 7.75 -2.98
CA SER A 5 38.80 7.09 -2.34
C SER A 5 37.95 6.40 -3.39
N ALA A 6 38.16 5.11 -3.62
CA ALA A 6 37.29 4.29 -4.39
C ALA A 6 36.14 3.82 -3.47
N HIS A 7 34.94 4.43 -3.58
CA HIS A 7 33.75 3.81 -3.08
C HIS A 7 33.45 2.57 -3.92
N PRO A 8 33.23 1.39 -3.32
CA PRO A 8 32.83 0.21 -4.07
C PRO A 8 31.43 0.46 -4.64
N GLN A 9 31.34 0.61 -5.96
CA GLN A 9 30.06 0.51 -6.66
C GLN A 9 29.58 -0.93 -6.51
N LEU A 10 28.43 -1.11 -5.85
CA LEU A 10 27.76 -2.39 -5.80
C LEU A 10 27.48 -2.88 -7.22
N PRO A 11 27.69 -4.17 -7.53
CA PRO A 11 27.54 -4.69 -8.86
C PRO A 11 26.07 -4.56 -9.32
N GLN A 12 25.86 -4.04 -10.52
CA GLN A 12 24.57 -3.87 -11.22
C GLN A 12 23.83 -5.19 -11.54
N SER A 13 24.32 -6.34 -11.07
CA SER A 13 23.86 -7.68 -11.46
C SER A 13 22.80 -8.32 -10.56
N ARG A 14 22.02 -7.57 -9.80
CA ARG A 14 20.85 -8.08 -9.06
C ARG A 14 19.59 -7.22 -9.18
N ARG A 15 19.37 -6.62 -10.33
CA ARG A 15 18.02 -6.22 -10.73
C ARG A 15 17.41 -7.37 -11.52
N LEU A 16 16.94 -8.41 -10.82
CA LEU A 16 15.90 -9.25 -11.37
C LEU A 16 14.75 -8.29 -11.67
N ALA A 17 14.38 -8.17 -12.94
CA ALA A 17 13.19 -7.45 -13.36
C ALA A 17 11.99 -8.11 -12.67
N PHE A 18 11.61 -7.61 -11.50
CA PHE A 18 10.36 -7.99 -10.86
C PHE A 18 9.28 -7.21 -11.55
N ALA A 19 8.50 -7.88 -12.38
CA ALA A 19 7.32 -7.29 -12.97
C ALA A 19 6.47 -6.59 -11.89
N MET A 20 6.03 -5.37 -12.16
CA MET A 20 5.28 -4.54 -11.22
C MET A 20 3.99 -5.26 -10.77
N LEU A 21 3.72 -5.31 -9.46
CA LEU A 21 2.52 -5.96 -8.92
C LEU A 21 1.28 -5.08 -9.11
N LEU A 22 0.22 -5.64 -9.68
CA LEU A 22 -1.11 -5.07 -9.53
C LEU A 22 -1.76 -5.67 -8.28
N ILE A 23 -2.12 -4.82 -7.32
CA ILE A 23 -2.59 -5.21 -5.99
C ILE A 23 -4.05 -4.78 -5.83
N PRO A 24 -5.03 -5.70 -5.93
CA PRO A 24 -6.43 -5.35 -5.68
C PRO A 24 -6.62 -5.00 -4.21
N ALA A 25 -7.41 -3.95 -3.96
CA ALA A 25 -7.70 -3.48 -2.62
C ALA A 25 -9.13 -3.85 -2.20
N ILE A 26 -9.28 -4.23 -0.93
CA ILE A 26 -10.57 -4.46 -0.27
C ILE A 26 -10.63 -3.56 0.96
N ASP A 27 -11.48 -2.55 0.91
CA ASP A 27 -11.76 -1.67 2.04
C ASP A 27 -12.94 -2.23 2.83
N LEU A 28 -12.76 -2.35 4.14
CA LEU A 28 -13.74 -2.90 5.06
C LEU A 28 -14.36 -1.80 5.91
N LYS A 29 -15.70 -1.69 5.84
CA LYS A 29 -16.49 -0.83 6.70
C LYS A 29 -17.69 -1.62 7.19
N ASP A 30 -17.88 -1.71 8.52
CA ASP A 30 -18.97 -2.40 9.16
C ASP A 30 -19.16 -3.85 8.67
N GLY A 31 -18.02 -4.55 8.44
CA GLY A 31 -17.97 -5.93 7.96
C GLY A 31 -18.24 -6.13 6.48
N LYS A 32 -18.35 -5.06 5.68
CA LYS A 32 -18.65 -5.10 4.24
C LYS A 32 -17.51 -4.54 3.40
N CYS A 33 -17.46 -4.97 2.14
CA CYS A 33 -16.57 -4.37 1.14
C CYS A 33 -17.14 -3.08 0.62
N VAL A 34 -16.41 -1.98 0.78
CA VAL A 34 -16.84 -0.65 0.34
C VAL A 34 -15.79 0.04 -0.50
N ARG A 35 -16.17 1.15 -1.14
CA ARG A 35 -15.26 2.14 -1.70
C ARG A 35 -15.69 3.53 -1.25
N LEU A 36 -14.71 4.30 -0.82
CA LEU A 36 -14.90 5.70 -0.48
C LEU A 36 -14.60 6.60 -1.69
N ARG A 37 -15.08 7.82 -1.65
CA ARG A 37 -14.68 8.89 -2.55
C ARG A 37 -13.85 9.88 -1.75
N GLN A 38 -12.57 10.04 -2.12
CA GLN A 38 -11.59 10.87 -1.39
C GLN A 38 -11.58 10.63 0.13
N GLY A 39 -11.75 9.37 0.55
CA GLY A 39 -11.74 8.98 1.96
C GLY A 39 -12.98 9.35 2.76
N ASP A 40 -14.04 9.90 2.15
CA ASP A 40 -15.25 10.28 2.87
C ASP A 40 -16.09 9.06 3.27
N MET A 41 -16.15 8.80 4.57
CA MET A 41 -16.93 7.69 5.15
C MET A 41 -18.43 7.80 4.92
N ALA A 42 -18.95 9.02 4.69
CA ALA A 42 -20.37 9.24 4.40
C ALA A 42 -20.71 8.86 2.94
N GLU A 43 -19.74 8.96 2.04
CA GLU A 43 -19.86 8.59 0.62
C GLU A 43 -19.40 7.15 0.33
N ALA A 44 -19.56 6.24 1.29
CA ALA A 44 -19.23 4.83 1.11
C ALA A 44 -20.23 4.13 0.19
N THR A 45 -19.75 3.56 -0.92
CA THR A 45 -20.51 2.66 -1.77
C THR A 45 -20.21 1.22 -1.39
N VAL A 46 -21.22 0.42 -1.07
CA VAL A 46 -21.10 -1.01 -0.79
C VAL A 46 -21.04 -1.77 -2.12
N PHE A 47 -20.00 -2.57 -2.31
CA PHE A 47 -19.81 -3.43 -3.48
C PHE A 47 -20.05 -4.91 -3.17
N SER A 48 -19.86 -5.33 -1.93
CA SER A 48 -20.16 -6.69 -1.50
C SER A 48 -20.43 -6.76 0.00
N ASP A 49 -21.40 -7.58 0.37
CA ASP A 49 -21.68 -7.93 1.78
C ASP A 49 -20.84 -9.12 2.26
N ASP A 50 -20.09 -9.77 1.35
CA ASP A 50 -19.22 -10.92 1.66
C ASP A 50 -17.76 -10.63 1.30
N PRO A 51 -16.95 -10.11 2.27
CA PRO A 51 -15.53 -9.87 2.06
C PRO A 51 -14.71 -11.13 1.80
N VAL A 52 -15.12 -12.28 2.33
CA VAL A 52 -14.40 -13.56 2.12
C VAL A 52 -14.54 -14.01 0.67
N ALA A 53 -15.76 -13.92 0.13
CA ALA A 53 -16.00 -14.21 -1.29
C ALA A 53 -15.23 -13.24 -2.20
N MET A 54 -15.11 -11.96 -1.81
CA MET A 54 -14.34 -10.97 -2.56
C MET A 54 -12.83 -11.29 -2.54
N ALA A 55 -12.27 -11.70 -1.40
CA ALA A 55 -10.87 -12.12 -1.32
C ALA A 55 -10.59 -13.33 -2.23
N ARG A 56 -11.46 -14.36 -2.18
CA ARG A 56 -11.37 -15.53 -3.07
C ARG A 56 -11.53 -15.15 -4.54
N HIS A 57 -12.38 -14.19 -4.86
CA HIS A 57 -12.54 -13.70 -6.22
C HIS A 57 -11.22 -13.16 -6.77
N TRP A 58 -10.53 -12.30 -6.03
CA TRP A 58 -9.24 -11.75 -6.48
C TRP A 58 -8.15 -12.82 -6.54
N ALA A 59 -8.09 -13.74 -5.58
CA ALA A 59 -7.18 -14.88 -5.64
C ALA A 59 -7.40 -15.72 -6.90
N ALA A 60 -8.64 -16.07 -7.22
CA ALA A 60 -9.02 -16.83 -8.41
C ALA A 60 -8.74 -16.07 -9.72
N GLN A 61 -8.72 -14.73 -9.70
CA GLN A 61 -8.29 -13.92 -10.84
C GLN A 61 -6.76 -13.89 -11.02
N GLY A 62 -6.00 -14.50 -10.08
CA GLY A 62 -4.55 -14.57 -10.12
C GLY A 62 -3.86 -13.39 -9.42
N ALA A 63 -4.51 -12.73 -8.48
CA ALA A 63 -3.85 -11.73 -7.65
C ALA A 63 -2.64 -12.35 -6.93
N ARG A 64 -1.51 -11.64 -6.93
CA ARG A 64 -0.26 -12.09 -6.30
C ARG A 64 0.00 -11.39 -4.96
N ARG A 65 -0.88 -10.49 -4.57
CA ARG A 65 -0.96 -9.79 -3.27
C ARG A 65 -2.35 -9.17 -3.13
N LEU A 66 -2.88 -9.12 -1.90
CA LEU A 66 -4.08 -8.35 -1.57
C LEU A 66 -3.75 -7.19 -0.64
N HIS A 67 -4.44 -6.07 -0.82
CA HIS A 67 -4.40 -4.93 0.10
C HIS A 67 -5.73 -4.82 0.83
N LEU A 68 -5.72 -4.97 2.16
CA LEU A 68 -6.88 -4.83 3.02
C LEU A 68 -6.78 -3.53 3.83
N VAL A 69 -7.90 -2.83 3.99
CA VAL A 69 -7.98 -1.67 4.86
C VAL A 69 -9.17 -1.79 5.82
N ASP A 70 -8.90 -1.81 7.13
CA ASP A 70 -9.92 -1.63 8.15
C ASP A 70 -10.24 -0.13 8.30
N LEU A 71 -11.25 0.35 7.55
CA LEU A 71 -11.64 1.76 7.56
C LEU A 71 -12.19 2.20 8.92
N ASN A 72 -12.96 1.34 9.60
CA ASN A 72 -13.42 1.63 10.95
C ASN A 72 -12.22 1.73 11.90
N GLY A 73 -11.24 0.83 11.76
CA GLY A 73 -10.01 0.85 12.51
C GLY A 73 -9.16 2.10 12.25
N ALA A 74 -8.99 2.49 11.00
CA ALA A 74 -8.28 3.71 10.63
C ALA A 74 -8.86 4.96 11.33
N ARG A 75 -10.19 5.02 11.45
CA ARG A 75 -10.90 6.13 12.11
C ARG A 75 -10.84 6.04 13.64
N SER A 76 -11.08 4.85 14.20
CA SER A 76 -11.12 4.64 15.67
C SER A 76 -9.73 4.57 16.31
N GLY A 77 -8.70 4.26 15.51
CA GLY A 77 -7.33 4.07 15.98
C GLY A 77 -7.06 2.74 16.66
N ARG A 78 -7.94 1.79 16.48
CA ARG A 78 -7.82 0.39 16.94
C ARG A 78 -8.53 -0.53 15.96
N PRO A 79 -8.15 -1.81 15.85
CA PRO A 79 -8.83 -2.79 15.02
C PRO A 79 -10.35 -2.88 15.31
N VAL A 80 -11.16 -2.97 14.27
CA VAL A 80 -12.61 -3.10 14.38
C VAL A 80 -13.15 -4.30 13.59
N ASN A 81 -12.59 -4.57 12.41
CA ASN A 81 -13.04 -5.64 11.52
C ASN A 81 -12.20 -6.94 11.67
N GLU A 82 -11.52 -7.17 12.81
CA GLU A 82 -10.62 -8.32 13.02
C GLU A 82 -11.27 -9.67 12.68
N ALA A 83 -12.52 -9.88 13.12
CA ALA A 83 -13.21 -11.16 12.90
C ALA A 83 -13.44 -11.49 11.42
N VAL A 84 -13.72 -10.49 10.58
CA VAL A 84 -13.89 -10.71 9.14
C VAL A 84 -12.53 -10.81 8.45
N ILE A 85 -11.56 -10.01 8.86
CA ILE A 85 -10.17 -10.08 8.36
C ILE A 85 -9.60 -11.47 8.60
N LYS A 86 -9.72 -12.02 9.80
CA LYS A 86 -9.27 -13.38 10.11
C LYS A 86 -9.89 -14.45 9.22
N ARG A 87 -11.20 -14.34 8.91
CA ARG A 87 -11.86 -15.25 7.96
C ARG A 87 -11.35 -15.08 6.52
N MET A 88 -11.04 -13.85 6.11
CA MET A 88 -10.46 -13.60 4.79
C MET A 88 -9.06 -14.21 4.68
N ILE A 89 -8.22 -14.03 5.71
CA ILE A 89 -6.86 -14.61 5.75
C ILE A 89 -6.95 -16.15 5.70
N ALA A 90 -7.80 -16.76 6.52
CA ALA A 90 -8.00 -18.21 6.50
C ALA A 90 -8.48 -18.74 5.13
N ALA A 91 -9.09 -17.89 4.32
CA ALA A 91 -9.59 -18.27 3.01
C ALA A 91 -8.55 -18.17 1.88
N VAL A 92 -7.55 -17.27 2.00
CA VAL A 92 -6.61 -16.97 0.90
C VAL A 92 -5.16 -16.76 1.34
N GLY A 93 -4.87 -16.64 2.64
CA GLY A 93 -3.56 -16.27 3.16
C GLY A 93 -2.45 -17.27 2.82
N ASP A 94 -2.78 -18.53 2.68
CA ASP A 94 -1.84 -19.58 2.24
C ASP A 94 -1.56 -19.53 0.72
N GLU A 95 -2.44 -18.89 -0.05
CA GLU A 95 -2.32 -18.80 -1.50
C GLU A 95 -1.58 -17.53 -1.94
N ILE A 96 -1.89 -16.40 -1.30
CA ILE A 96 -1.35 -15.09 -1.69
C ILE A 96 -1.02 -14.23 -0.46
N PRO A 97 0.09 -13.47 -0.46
CA PRO A 97 0.41 -12.51 0.58
C PRO A 97 -0.68 -11.46 0.76
N VAL A 98 -1.00 -11.15 2.00
CA VAL A 98 -1.97 -10.12 2.37
C VAL A 98 -1.28 -8.99 3.12
N GLN A 99 -1.49 -7.75 2.70
CA GLN A 99 -1.07 -6.55 3.42
C GLN A 99 -2.29 -5.84 4.01
N LEU A 100 -2.21 -5.50 5.30
CA LEU A 100 -3.33 -4.93 6.06
C LEU A 100 -2.96 -3.60 6.70
N GLY A 101 -3.81 -2.59 6.47
CA GLY A 101 -3.76 -1.30 7.15
C GLY A 101 -5.06 -0.96 7.89
N GLY A 102 -4.98 0.03 8.76
CA GLY A 102 -6.15 0.56 9.49
C GLY A 102 -6.15 0.23 10.98
N GLY A 103 -5.96 1.24 11.83
CA GLY A 103 -6.08 1.13 13.28
C GLY A 103 -4.89 0.52 14.03
N ILE A 104 -3.78 0.26 13.37
CA ILE A 104 -2.60 -0.40 13.96
C ILE A 104 -1.71 0.65 14.62
N ARG A 105 -1.55 0.57 15.96
CA ARG A 105 -0.85 1.58 16.76
C ARG A 105 0.03 1.03 17.88
N ASP A 106 0.12 -0.30 18.04
CA ASP A 106 0.91 -0.99 19.04
C ASP A 106 1.48 -2.31 18.50
N LEU A 107 2.54 -2.82 19.15
CA LEU A 107 3.26 -4.03 18.74
C LEU A 107 2.41 -5.29 18.92
N ASP A 108 1.59 -5.34 19.97
CA ASP A 108 0.73 -6.50 20.25
C ASP A 108 -0.30 -6.70 19.13
N THR A 109 -0.81 -5.60 18.56
CA THR A 109 -1.72 -5.64 17.40
C THR A 109 -1.00 -6.15 16.14
N ILE A 110 0.26 -5.75 15.93
CA ILE A 110 1.08 -6.25 14.82
C ILE A 110 1.30 -7.74 14.96
N GLU A 111 1.76 -8.19 16.15
CA GLU A 111 2.03 -9.60 16.44
C GLU A 111 0.80 -10.46 16.16
N ARG A 112 -0.37 -10.08 16.71
CA ARG A 112 -1.63 -10.82 16.48
C ARG A 112 -1.99 -10.96 15.00
N TYR A 113 -1.82 -9.90 14.21
CA TYR A 113 -2.13 -9.97 12.78
C TYR A 113 -1.14 -10.86 12.03
N LEU A 114 0.14 -10.82 12.37
CA LEU A 114 1.16 -11.70 11.79
C LEU A 114 0.90 -13.17 12.17
N ASP A 115 0.54 -13.44 13.43
CA ASP A 115 0.16 -14.78 13.91
C ASP A 115 -1.12 -15.31 13.21
N ASP A 116 -2.06 -14.43 12.88
CA ASP A 116 -3.25 -14.76 12.12
C ASP A 116 -2.97 -14.98 10.61
N GLY A 117 -1.73 -14.74 10.13
CA GLY A 117 -1.28 -15.01 8.76
C GLY A 117 -1.25 -13.79 7.83
N ILE A 118 -1.36 -12.56 8.36
CA ILE A 118 -1.05 -11.35 7.59
C ILE A 118 0.43 -11.34 7.23
N SER A 119 0.76 -11.10 5.95
CA SER A 119 2.15 -11.08 5.50
C SER A 119 2.81 -9.73 5.75
N TYR A 120 2.06 -8.64 5.63
CA TYR A 120 2.58 -7.28 5.83
C TYR A 120 1.58 -6.41 6.57
N VAL A 121 2.07 -5.64 7.52
CA VAL A 121 1.29 -4.64 8.27
C VAL A 121 1.60 -3.24 7.72
N VAL A 122 0.55 -2.48 7.38
CA VAL A 122 0.68 -1.12 6.86
C VAL A 122 0.43 -0.11 7.97
N ILE A 123 1.46 0.64 8.35
CA ILE A 123 1.42 1.67 9.38
C ILE A 123 1.36 3.05 8.71
N GLY A 124 0.24 3.76 8.84
CA GLY A 124 0.05 5.11 8.30
C GLY A 124 0.24 6.20 9.37
N THR A 125 -0.85 6.76 9.87
CA THR A 125 -0.88 7.84 10.86
C THR A 125 0.08 7.63 12.05
N ALA A 126 0.19 6.40 12.55
CA ALA A 126 1.04 6.08 13.70
C ALA A 126 2.52 6.27 13.37
N ALA A 127 2.98 5.96 12.16
CA ALA A 127 4.36 6.20 11.74
C ALA A 127 4.74 7.68 11.78
N VAL A 128 3.81 8.55 11.38
CA VAL A 128 4.03 10.01 11.36
C VAL A 128 3.99 10.60 12.76
N LYS A 129 3.02 10.18 13.58
CA LYS A 129 2.82 10.74 14.93
C LYS A 129 3.78 10.19 15.98
N ASN A 130 4.18 8.94 15.82
CA ASN A 130 5.09 8.24 16.75
C ASN A 130 6.16 7.48 15.96
N PRO A 131 7.19 8.16 15.46
CA PRO A 131 8.27 7.50 14.72
C PRO A 131 9.04 6.45 15.54
N GLY A 132 9.07 6.59 16.88
CA GLY A 132 9.65 5.58 17.77
C GLY A 132 8.90 4.25 17.69
N PHE A 133 7.58 4.29 17.66
CA PHE A 133 6.77 3.07 17.46
C PHE A 133 7.08 2.40 16.11
N LEU A 134 7.23 3.19 15.03
CA LEU A 134 7.60 2.62 13.72
C LEU A 134 8.98 1.94 13.77
N HIS A 135 9.96 2.60 14.40
CA HIS A 135 11.31 2.02 14.57
C HIS A 135 11.24 0.70 15.33
N ASP A 136 10.52 0.66 16.47
CA ASP A 136 10.36 -0.55 17.28
C ASP A 136 9.63 -1.66 16.51
N ALA A 137 8.62 -1.32 15.71
CA ALA A 137 7.90 -2.27 14.86
C ALA A 137 8.81 -2.87 13.78
N CYS A 138 9.63 -2.07 13.09
CA CYS A 138 10.59 -2.56 12.11
C CYS A 138 11.66 -3.46 12.74
N TYR A 139 12.09 -3.13 13.96
CA TYR A 139 13.06 -3.93 14.71
C TYR A 139 12.48 -5.27 15.17
N ALA A 140 11.24 -5.27 15.70
CA ALA A 140 10.58 -6.47 16.22
C ALA A 140 10.09 -7.40 15.09
N PHE A 141 9.67 -6.84 13.96
CA PHE A 141 9.04 -7.59 12.85
C PHE A 141 9.71 -7.28 11.50
N PRO A 142 11.00 -7.60 11.34
CA PRO A 142 11.75 -7.27 10.11
C PRO A 142 11.15 -7.98 8.90
N GLY A 143 11.01 -7.23 7.79
CA GLY A 143 10.43 -7.74 6.54
C GLY A 143 8.88 -7.74 6.49
N HIS A 144 8.20 -7.29 7.55
CA HIS A 144 6.74 -7.30 7.63
C HIS A 144 6.10 -5.91 7.69
N ILE A 145 6.89 -4.85 7.83
CA ILE A 145 6.37 -3.49 8.04
C ILE A 145 6.42 -2.68 6.77
N ILE A 146 5.26 -2.23 6.32
CA ILE A 146 5.08 -1.27 5.22
C ILE A 146 4.59 0.05 5.82
N VAL A 147 5.04 1.17 5.28
CA VAL A 147 4.52 2.49 5.68
C VAL A 147 3.58 3.03 4.62
N GLY A 148 2.39 3.49 5.05
CA GLY A 148 1.47 4.26 4.21
C GLY A 148 1.71 5.75 4.39
N LEU A 149 2.06 6.45 3.30
CA LEU A 149 2.17 7.90 3.24
C LEU A 149 1.09 8.44 2.31
N ASP A 150 0.03 8.93 2.92
CA ASP A 150 -1.08 9.57 2.23
C ASP A 150 -0.78 11.05 2.11
N ALA A 151 -0.75 11.59 0.90
CA ALA A 151 -0.31 12.97 0.68
C ALA A 151 -1.18 13.72 -0.33
N ARG A 152 -1.23 15.04 -0.16
CA ARG A 152 -1.77 16.00 -1.14
C ARG A 152 -0.74 17.09 -1.36
N ASP A 153 -0.45 17.39 -2.63
CA ASP A 153 0.53 18.41 -3.01
C ASP A 153 1.90 18.24 -2.31
N GLY A 154 2.34 16.98 -2.15
CA GLY A 154 3.60 16.63 -1.52
C GLY A 154 3.61 16.74 0.01
N LYS A 155 2.51 17.09 0.66
CA LYS A 155 2.39 17.15 2.13
C LYS A 155 1.58 15.98 2.67
N VAL A 156 2.08 15.36 3.75
CA VAL A 156 1.48 14.16 4.33
C VAL A 156 0.24 14.50 5.15
N ALA A 157 -0.82 13.70 4.98
CA ALA A 157 -2.04 13.72 5.77
C ALA A 157 -2.04 12.61 6.83
N THR A 158 -2.79 12.83 7.92
CA THR A 158 -2.98 11.87 9.00
C THR A 158 -4.46 11.80 9.41
N ASP A 159 -4.79 10.88 10.33
CA ASP A 159 -6.12 10.74 10.93
C ASP A 159 -7.24 10.51 9.90
N GLY A 160 -7.01 9.56 8.99
CA GLY A 160 -7.95 9.26 7.90
C GLY A 160 -8.14 10.48 6.98
N TRP A 161 -7.03 11.18 6.69
CA TRP A 161 -6.92 12.35 5.80
C TRP A 161 -7.55 13.63 6.31
N SER A 162 -8.10 13.62 7.54
CA SER A 162 -8.74 14.79 8.13
C SER A 162 -7.78 15.90 8.54
N LYS A 163 -6.49 15.58 8.68
CA LYS A 163 -5.46 16.52 9.12
C LYS A 163 -4.26 16.53 8.18
N MET A 164 -4.05 17.66 7.52
CA MET A 164 -2.81 17.90 6.78
C MET A 164 -1.69 18.24 7.75
N THR A 165 -0.52 17.66 7.53
CA THR A 165 0.70 17.99 8.29
C THR A 165 1.58 18.96 7.49
N GLY A 166 2.59 19.54 8.14
CA GLY A 166 3.62 20.31 7.44
C GLY A 166 4.72 19.47 6.82
N HIS A 167 4.70 18.14 7.05
CA HIS A 167 5.79 17.26 6.64
C HIS A 167 5.75 17.00 5.13
N ASP A 168 6.93 17.10 4.50
CA ASP A 168 7.12 16.69 3.12
C ASP A 168 7.16 15.15 3.04
N VAL A 169 6.55 14.59 1.99
CA VAL A 169 6.46 13.13 1.81
C VAL A 169 7.82 12.50 1.59
N VAL A 170 8.70 13.15 0.84
CA VAL A 170 10.05 12.63 0.55
C VAL A 170 10.91 12.65 1.82
N ASP A 171 10.83 13.71 2.62
CA ASP A 171 11.61 13.83 3.85
C ASP A 171 11.21 12.75 4.87
N LEU A 172 9.90 12.49 5.02
CA LEU A 172 9.43 11.41 5.89
C LEU A 172 9.82 10.03 5.35
N ALA A 173 9.69 9.80 4.04
CA ALA A 173 10.05 8.54 3.42
C ALA A 173 11.53 8.22 3.62
N ARG A 174 12.43 9.20 3.44
CA ARG A 174 13.87 9.04 3.71
C ARG A 174 14.16 8.65 5.16
N LYS A 175 13.47 9.30 6.10
CA LYS A 175 13.60 8.96 7.51
C LYS A 175 13.15 7.53 7.81
N PHE A 176 12.04 7.09 7.19
CA PHE A 176 11.46 5.78 7.47
C PHE A 176 12.21 4.64 6.77
N GLU A 177 12.83 4.88 5.59
CA GLU A 177 13.66 3.86 4.96
C GLU A 177 14.84 3.42 5.83
N ASP A 178 15.40 4.34 6.63
CA ASP A 178 16.49 4.04 7.56
C ASP A 178 16.06 3.10 8.72
N TYR A 179 14.76 2.95 8.95
CA TYR A 179 14.23 2.02 9.97
C TYR A 179 14.07 0.58 9.43
N GLY A 180 14.26 0.37 8.13
CA GLY A 180 14.18 -0.96 7.52
C GLY A 180 12.74 -1.35 7.13
N VAL A 181 11.92 -0.39 6.68
CA VAL A 181 10.59 -0.68 6.14
C VAL A 181 10.71 -1.50 4.85
N GLU A 182 9.77 -2.44 4.66
CA GLU A 182 9.72 -3.32 3.49
C GLU A 182 9.35 -2.56 2.20
N ALA A 183 8.44 -1.61 2.31
CA ALA A 183 8.03 -0.74 1.21
C ALA A 183 7.34 0.52 1.74
N ILE A 184 7.16 1.50 0.85
CA ILE A 184 6.32 2.69 1.09
C ILE A 184 5.15 2.67 0.12
N ILE A 185 3.93 2.67 0.63
CA ILE A 185 2.72 2.94 -0.15
C ILE A 185 2.55 4.45 -0.20
N TYR A 186 2.58 5.01 -1.39
CA TYR A 186 2.31 6.43 -1.63
C TYR A 186 0.90 6.59 -2.20
N THR A 187 0.00 7.24 -1.43
CA THR A 187 -1.37 7.55 -1.87
C THR A 187 -1.50 9.03 -2.17
N ASP A 188 -1.83 9.38 -3.43
CA ASP A 188 -2.32 10.72 -3.76
C ASP A 188 -3.80 10.83 -3.37
N ILE A 189 -4.08 11.43 -2.20
CA ILE A 189 -5.44 11.54 -1.65
C ILE A 189 -6.34 12.51 -2.42
N GLY A 190 -5.77 13.38 -3.24
CA GLY A 190 -6.53 14.25 -4.13
C GLY A 190 -7.13 13.49 -5.32
N ARG A 191 -6.53 12.36 -5.68
CA ARG A 191 -6.94 11.51 -6.80
C ARG A 191 -7.65 10.22 -6.35
N ASP A 192 -7.52 9.84 -5.08
CA ASP A 192 -8.09 8.58 -4.59
C ASP A 192 -9.61 8.52 -4.76
N GLY A 193 -10.09 7.41 -5.34
CA GLY A 193 -11.50 7.18 -5.65
C GLY A 193 -12.06 8.06 -6.78
N MET A 194 -11.25 8.92 -7.41
CA MET A 194 -11.69 9.86 -8.47
C MET A 194 -11.54 9.31 -9.88
N MET A 195 -10.74 8.24 -10.08
CA MET A 195 -10.43 7.66 -11.40
C MET A 195 -9.94 8.70 -12.43
N THR A 196 -9.05 9.60 -11.99
CA THR A 196 -8.48 10.67 -12.80
C THR A 196 -7.06 10.39 -13.28
N GLY A 197 -6.60 9.17 -13.10
CA GLY A 197 -5.23 8.72 -13.37
C GLY A 197 -4.31 8.87 -12.14
N VAL A 198 -3.31 7.99 -12.07
CA VAL A 198 -2.29 8.00 -11.01
C VAL A 198 -1.39 9.23 -11.15
N ASN A 199 -0.90 9.75 -10.03
CA ASN A 199 0.10 10.82 -10.03
C ASN A 199 1.50 10.25 -10.31
N ILE A 200 1.78 9.96 -11.58
CA ILE A 200 3.04 9.34 -12.03
C ILE A 200 4.24 10.19 -11.59
N GLU A 201 4.19 11.51 -11.84
CA GLU A 201 5.31 12.41 -11.54
C GLU A 201 5.67 12.41 -10.05
N ALA A 202 4.69 12.56 -9.16
CA ALA A 202 4.94 12.56 -7.73
C ALA A 202 5.42 11.19 -7.23
N THR A 203 4.87 10.09 -7.75
CA THR A 203 5.28 8.73 -7.41
C THR A 203 6.73 8.45 -7.84
N VAL A 204 7.09 8.82 -9.07
CA VAL A 204 8.46 8.66 -9.59
C VAL A 204 9.45 9.54 -8.83
N ARG A 205 9.08 10.79 -8.52
CA ARG A 205 9.91 11.67 -7.70
C ARG A 205 10.22 11.06 -6.34
N LEU A 206 9.23 10.46 -5.68
CA LEU A 206 9.43 9.76 -4.41
C LEU A 206 10.33 8.54 -4.60
N ALA A 207 10.03 7.67 -5.56
CA ALA A 207 10.77 6.43 -5.79
C ALA A 207 12.26 6.68 -6.10
N ARG A 208 12.58 7.76 -6.85
CA ARG A 208 13.97 8.15 -7.13
C ARG A 208 14.69 8.76 -5.93
N ALA A 209 13.94 9.28 -4.96
CA ALA A 209 14.52 9.97 -3.79
C ALA A 209 14.89 9.03 -2.65
N ILE A 210 14.42 7.77 -2.66
CA ILE A 210 14.60 6.77 -1.60
C ILE A 210 15.08 5.44 -2.17
N LYS A 211 15.54 4.54 -1.30
CA LYS A 211 15.96 3.17 -1.67
C LYS A 211 14.84 2.16 -1.43
N ALA A 212 13.96 2.45 -0.46
CA ALA A 212 12.82 1.59 -0.15
C ALA A 212 11.89 1.49 -1.38
N PRO A 213 11.36 0.28 -1.71
CA PRO A 213 10.42 0.10 -2.79
C PRO A 213 9.15 0.95 -2.60
N VAL A 214 8.60 1.46 -3.72
CA VAL A 214 7.38 2.27 -3.69
C VAL A 214 6.23 1.53 -4.36
N ILE A 215 5.07 1.55 -3.70
CA ILE A 215 3.78 1.08 -4.22
C ILE A 215 2.90 2.30 -4.47
N ALA A 216 2.48 2.50 -5.71
CA ALA A 216 1.58 3.60 -6.08
C ALA A 216 0.15 3.34 -5.60
N SER A 217 -0.54 4.37 -5.14
CA SER A 217 -1.94 4.30 -4.72
C SER A 217 -2.68 5.61 -5.01
N GLY A 218 -3.99 5.50 -5.26
CA GLY A 218 -4.86 6.64 -5.52
C GLY A 218 -4.96 7.03 -6.99
N GLY A 219 -6.19 7.06 -7.51
CA GLY A 219 -6.51 7.60 -8.83
C GLY A 219 -6.43 6.62 -10.01
N LEU A 220 -5.91 5.40 -9.84
CA LEU A 220 -5.81 4.42 -10.94
C LEU A 220 -7.15 4.27 -11.66
N ALA A 221 -7.15 4.51 -12.99
CA ALA A 221 -8.35 4.61 -13.79
C ALA A 221 -8.34 3.74 -15.05
N SER A 222 -7.16 3.45 -15.60
CA SER A 222 -7.01 2.79 -16.90
C SER A 222 -5.79 1.88 -16.98
N ILE A 223 -5.77 1.01 -17.99
CA ILE A 223 -4.59 0.20 -18.34
C ILE A 223 -3.38 1.12 -18.68
N ALA A 224 -3.61 2.25 -19.31
CA ALA A 224 -2.56 3.21 -19.65
C ALA A 224 -1.82 3.74 -18.40
N ASP A 225 -2.51 3.91 -17.27
CA ASP A 225 -1.87 4.29 -16.00
C ASP A 225 -0.90 3.20 -15.52
N ILE A 226 -1.29 1.93 -15.68
CA ILE A 226 -0.47 0.78 -15.29
C ILE A 226 0.75 0.68 -16.18
N GLU A 227 0.58 0.80 -17.50
CA GLU A 227 1.68 0.82 -18.47
C GLU A 227 2.65 1.99 -18.22
N ALA A 228 2.12 3.14 -17.82
CA ALA A 228 2.94 4.30 -17.48
C ALA A 228 3.77 4.07 -16.22
N LEU A 229 3.18 3.48 -15.17
CA LEU A 229 3.91 3.12 -13.93
C LEU A 229 4.96 2.03 -14.19
N ALA A 230 4.63 1.01 -14.98
CA ALA A 230 5.52 -0.12 -15.28
C ALA A 230 6.83 0.33 -15.95
N LYS A 231 6.82 1.43 -16.72
CA LYS A 231 8.04 2.03 -17.30
C LYS A 231 9.01 2.55 -16.23
N HIS A 232 8.55 2.73 -15.00
CA HIS A 232 9.33 3.24 -13.87
C HIS A 232 9.66 2.17 -12.82
N GLU A 233 9.51 0.89 -13.15
CA GLU A 233 9.97 -0.22 -12.29
C GLU A 233 11.45 -0.05 -11.91
N GLY A 234 12.29 0.29 -12.88
CA GLY A 234 13.71 0.58 -12.67
C GLY A 234 14.01 1.75 -11.75
N ASP A 235 13.06 2.64 -11.51
CA ASP A 235 13.14 3.75 -10.55
C ASP A 235 12.78 3.32 -9.11
N GLY A 236 12.29 2.08 -8.90
CA GLY A 236 11.94 1.54 -7.59
C GLY A 236 10.42 1.41 -7.35
N ILE A 237 9.57 1.60 -8.36
CA ILE A 237 8.13 1.34 -8.28
C ILE A 237 7.88 -0.14 -8.48
N ILE A 238 7.43 -0.84 -7.43
CA ILE A 238 7.24 -2.29 -7.42
C ILE A 238 5.79 -2.73 -7.56
N GLY A 239 4.83 -1.81 -7.47
CA GLY A 239 3.43 -2.15 -7.54
C GLY A 239 2.49 -0.95 -7.61
N ALA A 240 1.24 -1.25 -7.93
CA ALA A 240 0.14 -0.30 -7.89
C ALA A 240 -1.09 -0.92 -7.22
N ILE A 241 -1.69 -0.18 -6.28
CA ILE A 241 -2.94 -0.57 -5.64
C ILE A 241 -4.11 -0.13 -6.52
N ALA A 242 -4.93 -1.10 -6.90
CA ALA A 242 -6.11 -0.89 -7.72
C ALA A 242 -7.38 -1.05 -6.87
N GLY A 243 -8.14 0.02 -6.81
CA GLY A 243 -9.39 0.10 -6.06
C GLY A 243 -10.60 0.19 -6.99
N ARG A 244 -11.26 1.36 -6.98
CA ARG A 244 -12.55 1.63 -7.63
C ARG A 244 -12.64 1.15 -9.08
N ALA A 245 -11.59 1.38 -9.89
CA ALA A 245 -11.55 0.99 -11.30
C ALA A 245 -11.80 -0.51 -11.54
N LEU A 246 -11.33 -1.38 -10.63
CA LEU A 246 -11.59 -2.82 -10.70
C LEU A 246 -13.06 -3.15 -10.36
N TYR A 247 -13.62 -2.50 -9.35
CA TYR A 247 -15.00 -2.75 -8.91
C TYR A 247 -16.05 -2.20 -9.87
N GLU A 248 -15.77 -1.09 -10.52
CA GLU A 248 -16.62 -0.50 -11.56
C GLU A 248 -16.41 -1.14 -12.95
N GLY A 249 -15.43 -2.07 -13.07
CA GLY A 249 -15.15 -2.80 -14.31
C GLY A 249 -14.54 -1.95 -15.41
N THR A 250 -13.98 -0.77 -15.10
CA THR A 250 -13.26 0.07 -16.07
C THR A 250 -11.90 -0.52 -16.44
N ILE A 251 -11.37 -1.39 -15.58
CA ILE A 251 -10.14 -2.16 -15.81
C ILE A 251 -10.45 -3.64 -15.59
N ASP A 252 -10.15 -4.48 -16.58
CA ASP A 252 -10.09 -5.92 -16.38
C ASP A 252 -8.80 -6.28 -15.63
N PHE A 253 -8.90 -7.09 -14.57
CA PHE A 253 -7.76 -7.39 -13.71
C PHE A 253 -6.67 -8.20 -14.43
N LYS A 254 -7.05 -9.16 -15.28
CA LYS A 254 -6.08 -9.99 -16.01
C LYS A 254 -5.33 -9.20 -17.07
N ASP A 255 -6.03 -8.31 -17.77
CA ASP A 255 -5.39 -7.44 -18.76
C ASP A 255 -4.48 -6.42 -18.07
N ALA A 256 -4.88 -5.93 -16.92
CA ALA A 256 -4.07 -5.04 -16.09
C ALA A 256 -2.79 -5.73 -15.56
N GLN A 257 -2.87 -7.02 -15.17
CA GLN A 257 -1.69 -7.80 -14.79
C GLN A 257 -0.72 -7.97 -15.95
N LYS A 258 -1.23 -8.25 -17.16
CA LYS A 258 -0.37 -8.32 -18.36
C LYS A 258 0.34 -6.99 -18.62
N ALA A 259 -0.40 -5.87 -18.52
CA ALA A 259 0.16 -4.53 -18.69
C ALA A 259 1.23 -4.20 -17.64
N ALA A 260 1.10 -4.74 -16.43
CA ALA A 260 2.11 -4.66 -15.36
C ALA A 260 3.31 -5.60 -15.56
N GLY A 261 3.32 -6.44 -16.60
CA GLY A 261 4.39 -7.41 -16.87
C GLY A 261 4.35 -8.66 -16.00
N THR A 262 3.22 -8.99 -15.37
CA THR A 262 3.06 -10.10 -14.41
C THR A 262 2.25 -11.29 -14.95
N ALA A 263 1.99 -11.34 -16.25
CA ALA A 263 1.26 -12.44 -16.90
C ALA A 263 2.14 -13.69 -17.11
#